data_9ee6f80fc5fb364434b34cbc0b5dc38c
#
_entry.id   9ee6f80fc5fb364434b34cbc0b5dc38c
#
_cell.length_a   1.000
_cell.length_b   1.000
_cell.length_c   1.000
_cell.angle_alpha   90.00
_cell.angle_beta   90.00
_cell.angle_gamma   90.00
#
_symmetry.space_group_name_H-M   'P 1'
#
loop_
_entity.id
_entity.type
_entity.pdbx_description
1 polymer ?
#
loop_
_entity_poly.entity_id
_entity_poly.type
_entity_poly.pdbx_seq_one_letter_code
_entity_poly.pdbx_strand_id
1 'polypeptide(L)'
;VTNTYSHNTADWMIGLLTRSVNTSTVGGISLTNTVDYAYNNTNGLLQTQTVEPDQAAYKSVTTYTYDTFGNVLTKTVAVGNTSRSESYTYESGRFVKTHKDVLGLITTSVYDPVSGLLSSKTDINGDVTSYTYDGFGKIKTMSQSSASDNSISTGWTWSNGSPAYSMVLRTETTGDGQVVKTWYDAMGREIQTSHKNFSGKEVYTTTSYDAQGRAVKVSEPYFSGGASSSIQYHTSQYDDYGRIGKQITPLGTVTYSYSGNQTTIVDGTKGYTTVRETDAGGKLKTVTDPGGKITYTYGPTGDVVKVVCGSAVYSMEYDLLGRRMKLVDPNAGTILYEYDGWGNLKKQTDARGEVEEYAYEDNGRLQSYKRGTEAFSYAYDPTYKGQVSSIAYGGVKTDFRYGTYGLGF
;
A
#
# COMPACT_ATOMS: atom_id res chain seq x y z
N VAL A 1 13.77 13.74 -18.11
CA VAL A 1 13.00 12.74 -18.86
C VAL A 1 12.94 13.18 -20.31
N THR A 2 13.26 12.29 -21.25
CA THR A 2 13.12 12.51 -22.69
C THR A 2 12.09 11.53 -23.23
N ASN A 3 11.07 12.06 -23.91
CA ASN A 3 9.99 11.27 -24.48
C ASN A 3 10.00 11.36 -26.00
N THR A 4 9.80 10.23 -26.66
CA THR A 4 9.61 10.15 -28.11
C THR A 4 8.17 9.73 -28.38
N TYR A 5 7.56 10.36 -29.39
CA TYR A 5 6.16 10.13 -29.75
C TYR A 5 6.06 9.75 -31.23
N SER A 6 5.06 8.94 -31.55
CA SER A 6 4.64 8.70 -32.93
C SER A 6 3.34 9.41 -33.23
N HIS A 7 3.12 9.72 -34.49
CA HIS A 7 1.93 10.37 -34.99
C HIS A 7 1.47 9.64 -36.28
N ASN A 8 0.27 9.12 -36.26
CA ASN A 8 -0.42 8.65 -37.45
C ASN A 8 -1.54 9.63 -37.78
N THR A 9 -1.26 10.58 -38.68
CA THR A 9 -2.21 11.63 -39.04
C THR A 9 -3.35 11.14 -39.93
N ALA A 10 -3.18 10.00 -40.63
CA ALA A 10 -4.22 9.40 -41.44
C ALA A 10 -5.38 8.85 -40.58
N ASP A 11 -5.07 8.28 -39.43
CA ASP A 11 -6.04 7.72 -38.49
C ASP A 11 -6.23 8.57 -37.23
N TRP A 12 -5.73 9.82 -37.23
CA TRP A 12 -5.80 10.76 -36.11
C TRP A 12 -5.23 10.25 -34.79
N MET A 13 -4.30 9.29 -34.82
CA MET A 13 -3.57 8.80 -33.66
C MET A 13 -2.33 9.67 -33.41
N ILE A 14 -2.49 10.71 -32.61
CA ILE A 14 -1.48 11.73 -32.39
C ILE A 14 -0.95 11.66 -30.95
N GLY A 15 0.39 11.77 -30.81
CA GLY A 15 1.03 11.85 -29.50
C GLY A 15 1.15 10.53 -28.77
N LEU A 16 1.19 9.41 -29.50
CA LEU A 16 1.44 8.10 -28.87
C LEU A 16 2.89 8.01 -28.39
N LEU A 17 3.10 7.86 -27.08
CA LEU A 17 4.42 7.74 -26.47
C LEU A 17 5.07 6.41 -26.88
N THR A 18 6.14 6.45 -27.67
CA THR A 18 6.84 5.25 -28.13
C THR A 18 8.07 4.90 -27.32
N ARG A 19 8.73 5.91 -26.74
CA ARG A 19 9.87 5.69 -25.85
C ARG A 19 9.92 6.75 -24.76
N SER A 20 10.19 6.35 -23.53
CA SER A 20 10.50 7.23 -22.40
C SER A 20 11.86 6.88 -21.82
N VAL A 21 12.76 7.85 -21.78
CA VAL A 21 14.10 7.72 -21.20
C VAL A 21 14.20 8.67 -20.01
N ASN A 22 14.38 8.11 -18.81
CA ASN A 22 14.54 8.87 -17.58
C ASN A 22 15.97 8.74 -17.07
N THR A 23 16.75 9.83 -17.14
CA THR A 23 18.11 9.88 -16.57
C THR A 23 18.10 10.71 -15.30
N SER A 24 18.57 10.13 -14.21
CA SER A 24 18.78 10.78 -12.93
C SER A 24 20.28 10.81 -12.60
N THR A 25 20.78 11.96 -12.20
CA THR A 25 22.21 12.15 -11.86
C THR A 25 22.34 12.72 -10.45
N VAL A 26 23.09 12.02 -9.61
CA VAL A 26 23.40 12.45 -8.24
C VAL A 26 24.88 12.18 -7.96
N GLY A 27 25.62 13.19 -7.50
CA GLY A 27 27.04 13.04 -7.17
C GLY A 27 27.93 12.58 -8.31
N GLY A 28 27.56 12.92 -9.56
CA GLY A 28 28.29 12.51 -10.77
C GLY A 28 27.98 11.09 -11.24
N ILE A 29 27.11 10.35 -10.54
CA ILE A 29 26.63 9.03 -10.96
C ILE A 29 25.29 9.22 -11.67
N SER A 30 25.20 8.72 -12.90
CA SER A 30 23.97 8.75 -13.70
C SER A 30 23.37 7.37 -13.80
N LEU A 31 22.06 7.29 -13.67
CA LEU A 31 21.24 6.11 -13.91
C LEU A 31 20.20 6.45 -14.98
N THR A 32 20.06 5.58 -15.96
CA THR A 32 19.08 5.76 -17.03
C THR A 32 18.14 4.57 -17.09
N ASN A 33 16.84 4.82 -16.99
CA ASN A 33 15.78 3.85 -17.19
C ASN A 33 15.06 4.12 -18.50
N THR A 34 14.77 3.08 -19.27
CA THR A 34 14.12 3.18 -20.57
C THR A 34 12.87 2.31 -20.62
N VAL A 35 11.79 2.84 -21.18
CA VAL A 35 10.56 2.09 -21.45
C VAL A 35 10.12 2.37 -22.87
N ASP A 36 9.93 1.31 -23.65
CA ASP A 36 9.39 1.35 -25.01
C ASP A 36 7.92 0.91 -25.02
N TYR A 37 7.15 1.52 -25.92
CA TYR A 37 5.73 1.26 -26.12
C TYR A 37 5.43 1.02 -27.59
N ALA A 38 4.67 -0.02 -27.90
CA ALA A 38 4.17 -0.25 -29.25
C ALA A 38 2.64 -0.35 -29.22
N TYR A 39 2.02 0.23 -30.23
CA TYR A 39 0.57 0.35 -30.35
C TYR A 39 0.05 -0.34 -31.59
N ASN A 40 -1.21 -0.73 -31.54
CA ASN A 40 -1.92 -1.18 -32.72
C ASN A 40 -2.15 0.01 -33.67
N ASN A 41 -1.68 -0.12 -34.91
CA ASN A 41 -1.73 0.96 -35.90
C ASN A 41 -3.15 1.29 -36.38
N THR A 42 -4.15 0.44 -36.09
CA THR A 42 -5.53 0.64 -36.54
C THR A 42 -6.41 1.34 -35.50
N ASN A 43 -6.16 1.05 -34.20
CA ASN A 43 -7.05 1.52 -33.12
C ASN A 43 -6.31 2.25 -32.00
N GLY A 44 -4.98 2.37 -32.08
CA GLY A 44 -4.16 3.09 -31.10
C GLY A 44 -4.03 2.43 -29.73
N LEU A 45 -4.51 1.18 -29.56
CA LEU A 45 -4.41 0.46 -28.30
C LEU A 45 -2.97 -0.02 -28.05
N LEU A 46 -2.50 0.06 -26.81
CA LEU A 46 -1.17 -0.39 -26.40
C LEU A 46 -1.02 -1.90 -26.57
N GLN A 47 -0.16 -2.35 -27.47
CA GLN A 47 0.10 -3.78 -27.67
C GLN A 47 1.21 -4.30 -26.79
N THR A 48 2.31 -3.55 -26.68
CA THR A 48 3.43 -3.96 -25.83
C THR A 48 4.03 -2.77 -25.08
N GLN A 49 4.49 -3.07 -23.88
CA GLN A 49 5.35 -2.20 -23.07
C GLN A 49 6.61 -2.98 -22.74
N THR A 50 7.77 -2.45 -23.10
CA THR A 50 9.08 -3.08 -22.82
C THR A 50 9.84 -2.21 -21.84
N VAL A 51 10.07 -2.71 -20.63
CA VAL A 51 10.94 -2.07 -19.64
C VAL A 51 12.35 -2.53 -19.90
N GLU A 52 13.31 -1.61 -19.85
CA GLU A 52 14.74 -1.82 -20.09
C GLU A 52 15.01 -2.64 -21.37
N PRO A 53 14.59 -2.13 -22.57
CA PRO A 53 14.68 -2.88 -23.80
C PRO A 53 16.13 -3.26 -24.17
N ASP A 54 17.08 -2.42 -23.79
CA ASP A 54 18.50 -2.53 -24.13
C ASP A 54 19.34 -3.26 -23.06
N GLN A 55 18.71 -3.68 -21.93
CA GLN A 55 19.34 -4.32 -20.76
C GLN A 55 18.74 -5.71 -20.51
N ALA A 56 19.31 -6.75 -21.13
CA ALA A 56 18.75 -8.11 -21.08
C ALA A 56 18.47 -8.63 -19.65
N ALA A 57 19.32 -8.26 -18.67
CA ALA A 57 19.16 -8.67 -17.28
C ALA A 57 17.93 -8.04 -16.57
N TYR A 58 17.42 -6.93 -17.08
CA TYR A 58 16.32 -6.15 -16.51
C TYR A 58 15.11 -6.07 -17.42
N LYS A 59 15.22 -6.65 -18.62
CA LYS A 59 14.18 -6.57 -19.64
C LYS A 59 12.94 -7.34 -19.24
N SER A 60 11.80 -6.66 -19.25
CA SER A 60 10.48 -7.28 -19.20
C SER A 60 9.59 -6.76 -20.33
N VAL A 61 8.77 -7.64 -20.89
CA VAL A 61 7.84 -7.32 -21.97
C VAL A 61 6.42 -7.63 -21.52
N THR A 62 5.59 -6.62 -21.44
CA THR A 62 4.15 -6.78 -21.19
C THR A 62 3.42 -6.70 -22.52
N THR A 63 2.61 -7.72 -22.83
CA THR A 63 1.77 -7.79 -24.05
C THR A 63 0.31 -7.78 -23.63
N TYR A 64 -0.52 -7.04 -24.38
CA TYR A 64 -1.94 -6.88 -24.15
C TYR A 64 -2.74 -7.39 -25.36
N THR A 65 -3.87 -8.03 -25.11
CA THR A 65 -4.92 -8.27 -26.10
C THR A 65 -6.22 -7.63 -25.64
N TYR A 66 -7.10 -7.32 -26.58
CA TYR A 66 -8.29 -6.53 -26.31
C TYR A 66 -9.54 -7.15 -26.94
N ASP A 67 -10.69 -6.86 -26.36
CA ASP A 67 -11.99 -7.10 -27.00
C ASP A 67 -12.32 -6.00 -28.03
N THR A 68 -13.48 -6.11 -28.66
CA THR A 68 -13.95 -5.14 -29.65
C THR A 68 -14.32 -3.77 -29.06
N PHE A 69 -14.41 -3.66 -27.73
CA PHE A 69 -14.68 -2.41 -27.00
C PHE A 69 -13.41 -1.74 -26.52
N GLY A 70 -12.23 -2.38 -26.69
CA GLY A 70 -10.94 -1.88 -26.21
C GLY A 70 -10.62 -2.28 -24.76
N ASN A 71 -11.37 -3.20 -24.16
CA ASN A 71 -11.04 -3.71 -22.84
C ASN A 71 -9.96 -4.79 -22.92
N VAL A 72 -9.05 -4.84 -21.95
CA VAL A 72 -7.97 -5.82 -21.89
C VAL A 72 -8.51 -7.22 -21.66
N LEU A 73 -8.36 -8.13 -22.63
CA LEU A 73 -8.68 -9.56 -22.49
C LEU A 73 -7.56 -10.35 -21.82
N THR A 74 -6.32 -10.08 -22.22
CA THR A 74 -5.15 -10.69 -21.60
C THR A 74 -4.05 -9.68 -21.36
N LYS A 75 -3.33 -9.87 -20.27
CA LYS A 75 -2.09 -9.19 -19.96
C LYS A 75 -1.04 -10.26 -19.67
N THR A 76 -0.02 -10.34 -20.53
CA THR A 76 1.08 -11.30 -20.38
C THR A 76 2.37 -10.55 -20.15
N VAL A 77 3.05 -10.84 -19.06
CA VAL A 77 4.39 -10.32 -18.76
C VAL A 77 5.40 -11.42 -19.04
N ALA A 78 6.39 -11.15 -19.87
CA ALA A 78 7.49 -12.06 -20.16
C ALA A 78 8.80 -11.49 -19.59
N VAL A 79 9.58 -12.36 -18.91
CA VAL A 79 10.89 -12.05 -18.34
C VAL A 79 11.82 -13.22 -18.66
N GLY A 80 12.88 -12.96 -19.43
CA GLY A 80 13.74 -14.01 -20.00
C GLY A 80 12.92 -15.00 -20.81
N ASN A 81 12.97 -16.30 -20.43
CA ASN A 81 12.25 -17.38 -21.10
C ASN A 81 10.94 -17.77 -20.39
N THR A 82 10.52 -17.02 -19.39
CA THR A 82 9.28 -17.31 -18.63
C THR A 82 8.24 -16.23 -18.84
N SER A 83 6.97 -16.58 -18.72
CA SER A 83 5.88 -15.63 -18.83
C SER A 83 4.76 -15.94 -17.84
N ARG A 84 4.08 -14.89 -17.41
CA ARG A 84 2.90 -14.94 -16.52
C ARG A 84 1.76 -14.22 -17.19
N SER A 85 0.57 -14.83 -17.22
CA SER A 85 -0.57 -14.28 -17.93
C SER A 85 -1.79 -14.19 -17.01
N GLU A 86 -2.46 -13.06 -17.06
CA GLU A 86 -3.77 -12.81 -16.48
C GLU A 86 -4.80 -12.66 -17.59
N SER A 87 -6.05 -13.04 -17.35
CA SER A 87 -7.12 -12.85 -18.32
C SER A 87 -8.40 -12.34 -17.70
N TYR A 88 -9.18 -11.62 -18.50
CA TYR A 88 -10.39 -10.94 -18.09
C TYR A 88 -11.53 -11.25 -19.06
N THR A 89 -12.74 -11.33 -18.52
CA THR A 89 -13.98 -11.28 -19.33
C THR A 89 -14.83 -10.12 -18.84
N TYR A 90 -15.67 -9.62 -19.74
CA TYR A 90 -16.48 -8.45 -19.44
C TYR A 90 -17.97 -8.74 -19.62
N GLU A 91 -18.78 -8.09 -18.82
CA GLU A 91 -20.23 -8.06 -18.99
C GLU A 91 -20.61 -6.79 -19.77
N SER A 92 -21.34 -7.00 -20.88
CA SER A 92 -21.81 -5.92 -21.77
C SER A 92 -20.68 -4.98 -22.25
N GLY A 93 -19.44 -5.48 -22.35
CA GLY A 93 -18.27 -4.72 -22.79
C GLY A 93 -17.87 -3.57 -21.84
N ARG A 94 -18.30 -3.59 -20.57
CA ARG A 94 -18.10 -2.47 -19.62
C ARG A 94 -17.46 -2.89 -18.31
N PHE A 95 -17.96 -3.96 -17.69
CA PHE A 95 -17.59 -4.34 -16.34
C PHE A 95 -16.84 -5.67 -16.34
N VAL A 96 -15.73 -5.75 -15.58
CA VAL A 96 -14.97 -6.99 -15.41
C VAL A 96 -15.85 -8.05 -14.75
N LYS A 97 -16.27 -9.05 -15.53
CA LYS A 97 -17.07 -10.18 -15.06
C LYS A 97 -16.20 -11.23 -14.36
N THR A 98 -15.10 -11.62 -15.00
CA THR A 98 -14.14 -12.54 -14.41
C THR A 98 -12.73 -12.01 -14.55
N HIS A 99 -11.89 -12.26 -13.54
CA HIS A 99 -10.45 -12.09 -13.58
C HIS A 99 -9.82 -13.44 -13.21
N LYS A 100 -9.00 -13.96 -14.11
CA LYS A 100 -8.19 -15.16 -13.91
C LYS A 100 -6.75 -14.73 -13.72
N ASP A 101 -6.17 -15.06 -12.56
CA ASP A 101 -4.79 -14.71 -12.21
C ASP A 101 -3.76 -15.66 -12.87
N VAL A 102 -2.48 -15.41 -12.58
CA VAL A 102 -1.35 -16.19 -13.13
C VAL A 102 -1.33 -17.66 -12.72
N LEU A 103 -2.00 -18.07 -11.65
CA LEU A 103 -2.20 -19.47 -11.24
C LEU A 103 -3.46 -20.08 -11.82
N GLY A 104 -4.23 -19.33 -12.59
CA GLY A 104 -5.51 -19.77 -13.14
C GLY A 104 -6.66 -19.67 -12.15
N LEU A 105 -6.51 -19.00 -11.02
CA LEU A 105 -7.55 -18.79 -10.03
C LEU A 105 -8.49 -17.68 -10.50
N ILE A 106 -9.81 -17.91 -10.36
CA ILE A 106 -10.82 -17.02 -10.91
C ILE A 106 -11.57 -16.31 -9.80
N THR A 107 -11.67 -14.99 -9.92
CA THR A 107 -12.65 -14.17 -9.19
C THR A 107 -13.77 -13.77 -10.14
N THR A 108 -15.02 -13.72 -9.65
CA THR A 108 -16.18 -13.34 -10.44
C THR A 108 -16.90 -12.16 -9.82
N SER A 109 -17.31 -11.20 -10.64
CA SER A 109 -18.07 -10.02 -10.22
C SER A 109 -19.39 -9.95 -10.97
N VAL A 110 -20.46 -9.57 -10.28
CA VAL A 110 -21.81 -9.34 -10.84
C VAL A 110 -22.18 -7.89 -10.57
N TYR A 111 -22.69 -7.22 -11.58
CA TYR A 111 -23.09 -5.83 -11.49
C TYR A 111 -24.57 -5.65 -11.73
N ASP A 112 -25.15 -4.67 -11.08
CA ASP A 112 -26.52 -4.22 -11.39
C ASP A 112 -26.55 -3.61 -12.79
N PRO A 113 -27.39 -4.10 -13.72
CA PRO A 113 -27.36 -3.65 -15.11
C PRO A 113 -27.84 -2.21 -15.32
N VAL A 114 -28.57 -1.65 -14.36
CA VAL A 114 -29.13 -0.29 -14.43
C VAL A 114 -28.16 0.72 -13.86
N SER A 115 -27.70 0.51 -12.64
CA SER A 115 -26.80 1.44 -11.94
C SER A 115 -25.33 1.21 -12.27
N GLY A 116 -24.92 0.01 -12.71
CA GLY A 116 -23.54 -0.39 -12.90
C GLY A 116 -22.79 -0.65 -11.58
N LEU A 117 -23.49 -0.68 -10.46
CA LEU A 117 -22.89 -0.93 -9.16
C LEU A 117 -22.65 -2.43 -8.96
N LEU A 118 -21.56 -2.77 -8.23
CA LEU A 118 -21.19 -4.16 -7.93
C LEU A 118 -22.23 -4.79 -6.99
N SER A 119 -22.98 -5.78 -7.48
CA SER A 119 -23.99 -6.51 -6.68
C SER A 119 -23.38 -7.64 -5.85
N SER A 120 -22.40 -8.36 -6.43
CA SER A 120 -21.65 -9.38 -5.70
C SER A 120 -20.27 -9.63 -6.29
N LYS A 121 -19.38 -10.16 -5.46
CA LYS A 121 -18.05 -10.63 -5.85
C LYS A 121 -17.80 -11.99 -5.23
N THR A 122 -17.45 -12.97 -6.06
CA THR A 122 -17.00 -14.29 -5.64
C THR A 122 -15.48 -14.33 -5.68
N ASP A 123 -14.85 -14.67 -4.58
CA ASP A 123 -13.40 -14.79 -4.49
C ASP A 123 -12.89 -16.12 -5.05
N ILE A 124 -11.58 -16.34 -4.99
CA ILE A 124 -10.91 -17.57 -5.49
C ILE A 124 -11.32 -18.83 -4.71
N ASN A 125 -11.85 -18.73 -3.51
CA ASN A 125 -12.30 -19.83 -2.66
C ASN A 125 -13.80 -20.15 -2.87
N GLY A 126 -14.50 -19.30 -3.61
CA GLY A 126 -15.94 -19.42 -3.85
C GLY A 126 -16.78 -18.63 -2.85
N ASP A 127 -16.15 -17.86 -1.95
CA ASP A 127 -16.84 -17.01 -1.00
C ASP A 127 -17.48 -15.82 -1.71
N VAL A 128 -18.78 -15.65 -1.49
CA VAL A 128 -19.55 -14.56 -2.11
C VAL A 128 -19.70 -13.39 -1.14
N THR A 129 -19.23 -12.23 -1.54
CA THR A 129 -19.55 -10.96 -0.89
C THR A 129 -20.63 -10.25 -1.69
N SER A 130 -21.78 -9.98 -1.06
CA SER A 130 -22.93 -9.29 -1.67
C SER A 130 -23.05 -7.87 -1.15
N TYR A 131 -23.47 -6.96 -2.02
CA TYR A 131 -23.59 -5.53 -1.73
C TYR A 131 -24.99 -5.02 -2.05
N THR A 132 -25.52 -4.14 -1.21
CA THR A 132 -26.68 -3.29 -1.55
C THR A 132 -26.30 -1.84 -1.37
N TYR A 133 -27.04 -0.96 -2.03
CA TYR A 133 -26.73 0.46 -2.07
C TYR A 133 -27.95 1.30 -1.66
N ASP A 134 -27.69 2.50 -1.17
CA ASP A 134 -28.73 3.51 -0.98
C ASP A 134 -29.04 4.26 -2.30
N GLY A 135 -29.99 5.19 -2.25
CA GLY A 135 -30.40 5.99 -3.42
C GLY A 135 -29.30 6.93 -3.96
N PHE A 136 -28.17 7.08 -3.27
CA PHE A 136 -27.01 7.87 -3.66
C PHE A 136 -25.84 7.02 -4.15
N GLY A 137 -26.02 5.68 -4.23
CA GLY A 137 -24.96 4.75 -4.62
C GLY A 137 -23.91 4.46 -3.56
N LYS A 138 -24.18 4.80 -2.29
CA LYS A 138 -23.31 4.41 -1.17
C LYS A 138 -23.69 3.03 -0.68
N ILE A 139 -22.70 2.22 -0.28
CA ILE A 139 -22.94 0.87 0.27
C ILE A 139 -23.86 0.97 1.49
N LYS A 140 -24.99 0.27 1.41
CA LYS A 140 -25.95 0.14 2.48
C LYS A 140 -25.74 -1.15 3.28
N THR A 141 -25.50 -2.27 2.60
CA THR A 141 -25.14 -3.53 3.25
C THR A 141 -24.03 -4.23 2.49
N MET A 142 -23.18 -4.92 3.24
CA MET A 142 -22.21 -5.88 2.74
C MET A 142 -22.39 -7.15 3.54
N SER A 143 -22.46 -8.30 2.88
CA SER A 143 -22.57 -9.61 3.54
C SER A 143 -21.65 -10.61 2.85
N GLN A 144 -21.05 -11.50 3.63
CA GLN A 144 -20.14 -12.54 3.13
C GLN A 144 -20.74 -13.92 3.43
N SER A 145 -20.73 -14.82 2.44
CA SER A 145 -21.38 -16.14 2.54
C SER A 145 -20.70 -17.09 3.53
N SER A 146 -19.36 -16.98 3.67
CA SER A 146 -18.55 -17.83 4.55
C SER A 146 -18.47 -17.34 5.99
N ALA A 147 -18.81 -16.07 6.26
CA ALA A 147 -18.69 -15.45 7.57
C ALA A 147 -19.82 -14.43 7.77
N SER A 148 -20.96 -14.88 8.33
CA SER A 148 -22.07 -14.00 8.67
C SER A 148 -21.67 -12.86 9.61
N ASP A 149 -20.67 -13.10 10.48
CA ASP A 149 -20.15 -12.12 11.43
C ASP A 149 -19.36 -10.98 10.74
N ASN A 150 -18.91 -11.20 9.51
CA ASN A 150 -18.26 -10.17 8.67
C ASN A 150 -19.27 -9.30 7.90
N SER A 151 -20.57 -9.50 8.09
CA SER A 151 -21.57 -8.63 7.46
C SER A 151 -21.53 -7.23 8.05
N ILE A 152 -21.72 -6.21 7.20
CA ILE A 152 -21.81 -4.81 7.61
C ILE A 152 -23.09 -4.23 7.04
N SER A 153 -23.87 -3.56 7.92
CA SER A 153 -25.02 -2.75 7.53
C SER A 153 -24.74 -1.29 7.86
N THR A 154 -24.88 -0.41 6.87
CA THR A 154 -24.65 1.03 7.03
C THR A 154 -25.95 1.79 6.84
N GLY A 155 -26.33 2.57 7.84
CA GLY A 155 -27.46 3.49 7.81
C GLY A 155 -26.99 4.94 7.86
N TRP A 156 -27.66 5.83 7.09
CA TRP A 156 -27.44 7.28 7.10
C TRP A 156 -28.73 7.96 7.55
N THR A 157 -28.63 8.82 8.55
CA THR A 157 -29.78 9.60 9.06
C THR A 157 -29.34 11.04 9.29
N TRP A 158 -30.31 11.97 9.20
CA TRP A 158 -30.06 13.32 9.66
C TRP A 158 -29.86 13.33 11.17
N SER A 159 -28.83 14.03 11.63
CA SER A 159 -28.61 14.26 13.04
C SER A 159 -29.63 15.26 13.58
N ASN A 160 -30.02 15.10 14.83
CA ASN A 160 -30.86 16.06 15.55
C ASN A 160 -30.07 17.26 16.13
N GLY A 161 -28.82 17.46 15.66
CA GLY A 161 -27.92 18.50 16.17
C GLY A 161 -27.15 18.11 17.43
N SER A 162 -27.22 16.85 17.86
CA SER A 162 -26.42 16.30 18.95
C SER A 162 -25.52 15.16 18.42
N PRO A 163 -24.17 15.24 18.58
CA PRO A 163 -23.42 16.34 19.22
C PRO A 163 -23.57 17.68 18.48
N ALA A 164 -23.22 18.77 19.16
CA ALA A 164 -23.30 20.11 18.57
C ALA A 164 -22.60 20.17 17.20
N TYR A 165 -23.20 20.87 16.24
CA TYR A 165 -22.77 21.01 14.83
C TYR A 165 -22.91 19.73 13.98
N SER A 166 -23.45 18.63 14.51
CA SER A 166 -23.69 17.45 13.69
C SER A 166 -24.87 17.65 12.75
N MET A 167 -24.70 17.25 11.48
CA MET A 167 -25.74 17.28 10.45
C MET A 167 -26.18 15.89 10.03
N VAL A 168 -25.24 14.93 9.97
CA VAL A 168 -25.49 13.58 9.50
C VAL A 168 -24.87 12.58 10.49
N LEU A 169 -25.63 11.51 10.76
CA LEU A 169 -25.19 10.35 11.50
C LEU A 169 -25.07 9.14 10.57
N ARG A 170 -23.90 8.53 10.51
CA ARG A 170 -23.67 7.20 9.93
C ARG A 170 -23.67 6.18 11.06
N THR A 171 -24.46 5.14 10.92
CA THR A 171 -24.44 4.00 11.83
C THR A 171 -24.03 2.76 11.05
N GLU A 172 -22.97 2.10 11.49
CA GLU A 172 -22.51 0.82 10.96
C GLU A 172 -22.76 -0.27 12.02
N THR A 173 -23.38 -1.35 11.57
CA THR A 173 -23.63 -2.52 12.43
C THR A 173 -22.97 -3.72 11.77
N THR A 174 -22.09 -4.40 12.48
CA THR A 174 -21.45 -5.64 12.03
C THR A 174 -22.31 -6.85 12.36
N GLY A 175 -22.08 -8.00 11.71
CA GLY A 175 -22.87 -9.20 11.91
C GLY A 175 -22.80 -9.78 13.32
N ASP A 176 -21.71 -9.54 14.04
CA ASP A 176 -21.54 -9.85 15.47
C ASP A 176 -22.27 -8.87 16.41
N GLY A 177 -22.98 -7.88 15.86
CA GLY A 177 -23.77 -6.91 16.60
C GLY A 177 -22.99 -5.71 17.14
N GLN A 178 -21.73 -5.51 16.74
CA GLN A 178 -21.03 -4.29 17.07
C GLN A 178 -21.63 -3.11 16.31
N VAL A 179 -21.80 -1.98 17.01
CA VAL A 179 -22.35 -0.75 16.41
C VAL A 179 -21.33 0.37 16.54
N VAL A 180 -20.97 0.95 15.41
CA VAL A 180 -20.15 2.16 15.31
C VAL A 180 -21.00 3.30 14.77
N LYS A 181 -20.99 4.42 15.48
CA LYS A 181 -21.66 5.64 15.05
C LYS A 181 -20.66 6.72 14.73
N THR A 182 -20.85 7.41 13.62
CA THR A 182 -20.01 8.53 13.19
C THR A 182 -20.88 9.73 12.86
N TRP A 183 -20.64 10.85 13.52
CA TRP A 183 -21.34 12.11 13.28
C TRP A 183 -20.50 13.03 12.41
N TYR A 184 -21.14 13.61 11.43
CA TYR A 184 -20.52 14.52 10.48
C TYR A 184 -21.15 15.92 10.57
N ASP A 185 -20.33 16.95 10.41
CA ASP A 185 -20.77 18.33 10.30
C ASP A 185 -21.34 18.66 8.91
N ALA A 186 -21.73 19.92 8.70
CA ALA A 186 -22.26 20.42 7.42
C ALA A 186 -21.25 20.36 6.26
N MET A 187 -19.95 20.27 6.54
CA MET A 187 -18.88 20.14 5.54
C MET A 187 -18.50 18.68 5.30
N GLY A 188 -19.19 17.72 5.93
CA GLY A 188 -18.92 16.30 5.82
C GLY A 188 -17.70 15.84 6.62
N ARG A 189 -17.21 16.63 7.58
CA ARG A 189 -16.07 16.26 8.43
C ARG A 189 -16.57 15.50 9.64
N GLU A 190 -15.81 14.49 10.05
CA GLU A 190 -16.10 13.67 11.22
C GLU A 190 -15.85 14.47 12.51
N ILE A 191 -16.90 14.70 13.30
CA ILE A 191 -16.80 15.45 14.57
C ILE A 191 -16.89 14.58 15.80
N GLN A 192 -17.49 13.39 15.69
CA GLN A 192 -17.56 12.41 16.77
C GLN A 192 -17.70 11.00 16.24
N THR A 193 -17.06 10.03 16.91
CA THR A 193 -17.36 8.60 16.77
C THR A 193 -17.80 8.02 18.09
N SER A 194 -18.59 6.95 18.05
CA SER A 194 -18.80 6.08 19.21
C SER A 194 -18.87 4.61 18.84
N HIS A 195 -18.50 3.78 19.80
CA HIS A 195 -18.66 2.34 19.77
C HIS A 195 -18.86 1.81 21.20
N LYS A 196 -19.39 0.60 21.35
CA LYS A 196 -19.46 -0.07 22.66
C LYS A 196 -18.18 -0.85 22.93
N ASN A 197 -17.66 -0.75 24.15
CA ASN A 197 -16.59 -1.61 24.62
C ASN A 197 -17.13 -3.00 25.05
N PHE A 198 -16.23 -3.91 25.46
CA PHE A 198 -16.59 -5.26 25.92
C PHE A 198 -17.57 -5.29 27.11
N SER A 199 -17.65 -4.23 27.92
CA SER A 199 -18.63 -4.11 29.01
C SER A 199 -19.96 -3.47 28.60
N GLY A 200 -20.14 -3.21 27.29
CA GLY A 200 -21.35 -2.60 26.73
C GLY A 200 -21.46 -1.09 26.93
N LYS A 201 -20.46 -0.43 27.48
CA LYS A 201 -20.42 1.03 27.66
C LYS A 201 -20.05 1.73 26.38
N GLU A 202 -20.75 2.83 26.04
CA GLU A 202 -20.40 3.70 24.91
C GLU A 202 -19.08 4.42 25.17
N VAL A 203 -18.18 4.34 24.22
CA VAL A 203 -16.88 5.04 24.16
C VAL A 203 -16.95 6.04 23.03
N TYR A 204 -16.56 7.27 23.29
CA TYR A 204 -16.59 8.37 22.34
C TYR A 204 -15.20 8.89 22.03
N THR A 205 -15.00 9.36 20.80
CA THR A 205 -13.88 10.21 20.39
C THR A 205 -14.44 11.43 19.66
N THR A 206 -13.95 12.63 19.97
CA THR A 206 -14.43 13.88 19.37
C THR A 206 -13.31 14.62 18.68
N THR A 207 -13.62 15.26 17.54
CA THR A 207 -12.70 16.09 16.76
C THR A 207 -13.29 17.47 16.57
N SER A 208 -12.50 18.51 16.83
CA SER A 208 -12.86 19.91 16.54
C SER A 208 -11.93 20.45 15.47
N TYR A 209 -12.47 21.31 14.62
CA TYR A 209 -11.77 21.90 13.47
C TYR A 209 -11.70 23.41 13.56
N ASP A 210 -10.67 24.00 12.98
CA ASP A 210 -10.59 25.45 12.77
C ASP A 210 -11.39 25.91 11.52
N ALA A 211 -11.37 27.20 11.27
CA ALA A 211 -12.07 27.78 10.12
C ALA A 211 -11.51 27.32 8.77
N GLN A 212 -10.27 26.85 8.72
CA GLN A 212 -9.62 26.29 7.53
C GLN A 212 -9.88 24.78 7.35
N GLY A 213 -10.62 24.16 8.28
CA GLY A 213 -10.96 22.75 8.23
C GLY A 213 -9.88 21.81 8.77
N ARG A 214 -8.86 22.33 9.48
CA ARG A 214 -7.80 21.52 10.09
C ARG A 214 -8.22 21.07 11.48
N ALA A 215 -7.92 19.82 11.84
CA ALA A 215 -8.22 19.28 13.17
C ALA A 215 -7.35 19.96 14.24
N VAL A 216 -7.95 20.74 15.12
CA VAL A 216 -7.25 21.48 16.19
C VAL A 216 -7.34 20.79 17.55
N LYS A 217 -8.33 19.91 17.77
CA LYS A 217 -8.52 19.22 19.03
C LYS A 217 -9.16 17.86 18.80
N VAL A 218 -8.51 16.81 19.28
CA VAL A 218 -9.00 15.42 19.21
C VAL A 218 -8.98 14.84 20.63
N SER A 219 -10.09 14.26 21.08
CA SER A 219 -10.12 13.64 22.40
C SER A 219 -9.45 12.26 22.40
N GLU A 220 -8.85 11.88 23.51
CA GLU A 220 -8.69 10.46 23.83
C GLU A 220 -10.06 9.79 23.92
N PRO A 221 -10.16 8.46 23.76
CA PRO A 221 -11.42 7.75 24.00
C PRO A 221 -11.94 8.00 25.43
N TYR A 222 -13.22 8.33 25.55
CA TYR A 222 -13.86 8.58 26.84
C TYR A 222 -15.24 7.93 26.93
N PHE A 223 -15.69 7.63 28.15
CA PHE A 223 -17.02 7.05 28.39
C PHE A 223 -18.10 8.13 28.47
N SER A 224 -19.30 7.80 28.00
CA SER A 224 -20.47 8.67 28.17
C SER A 224 -20.77 8.91 29.67
N GLY A 225 -21.22 10.12 29.98
CA GLY A 225 -21.60 10.49 31.36
C GLY A 225 -20.43 10.80 32.32
N GLY A 226 -19.18 10.74 31.85
CA GLY A 226 -18.03 11.25 32.59
C GLY A 226 -18.04 12.78 32.68
N ALA A 227 -17.39 13.35 33.70
CA ALA A 227 -17.22 14.80 33.79
C ALA A 227 -16.41 15.28 32.57
N SER A 228 -16.85 16.36 31.91
CA SER A 228 -16.16 16.95 30.75
C SER A 228 -14.73 17.35 31.07
N SER A 229 -14.41 17.68 32.32
CA SER A 229 -13.08 18.01 32.83
C SER A 229 -12.12 16.81 32.86
N SER A 230 -12.62 15.58 32.79
CA SER A 230 -11.77 14.37 32.78
C SER A 230 -11.34 13.94 31.37
N ILE A 231 -11.91 14.53 30.31
CA ILE A 231 -11.60 14.17 28.93
C ILE A 231 -10.24 14.74 28.57
N GLN A 232 -9.32 13.86 28.19
CA GLN A 232 -7.99 14.21 27.72
C GLN A 232 -8.03 14.54 26.21
N TYR A 233 -7.20 15.48 25.79
CA TYR A 233 -7.18 15.93 24.40
C TYR A 233 -5.76 16.06 23.86
N HIS A 234 -5.64 15.75 22.56
CA HIS A 234 -4.55 16.18 21.70
C HIS A 234 -4.98 17.49 21.04
N THR A 235 -4.17 18.54 21.22
CA THR A 235 -4.45 19.85 20.62
C THR A 235 -3.32 20.21 19.67
N SER A 236 -3.66 20.64 18.45
CA SER A 236 -2.73 21.10 17.43
C SER A 236 -2.92 22.59 17.16
N GLN A 237 -1.82 23.33 17.12
CA GLN A 237 -1.77 24.73 16.68
C GLN A 237 -0.96 24.79 15.39
N TYR A 238 -1.43 25.56 14.43
CA TYR A 238 -0.83 25.67 13.11
C TYR A 238 -0.25 27.07 12.90
N ASP A 239 0.82 27.15 12.11
CA ASP A 239 1.35 28.42 11.62
C ASP A 239 0.52 28.97 10.43
N ASP A 240 0.86 30.15 9.94
CA ASP A 240 0.16 30.81 8.82
C ASP A 240 0.27 30.05 7.50
N TYR A 241 1.22 29.13 7.38
CA TYR A 241 1.38 28.23 6.22
C TYR A 241 0.62 26.90 6.36
N GLY A 242 -0.10 26.70 7.47
CA GLY A 242 -0.85 25.46 7.73
C GLY A 242 -0.01 24.31 8.27
N ARG A 243 1.25 24.55 8.67
CA ARG A 243 2.12 23.54 9.29
C ARG A 243 1.89 23.51 10.80
N ILE A 244 2.08 22.34 11.43
CA ILE A 244 1.96 22.21 12.89
C ILE A 244 3.07 23.01 13.56
N GLY A 245 2.71 24.02 14.36
CA GLY A 245 3.63 24.79 15.18
C GLY A 245 3.74 24.27 16.62
N LYS A 246 2.64 23.66 17.14
CA LYS A 246 2.61 23.12 18.49
C LYS A 246 1.61 21.98 18.60
N GLN A 247 1.99 20.93 19.30
CA GLN A 247 1.11 19.85 19.74
C GLN A 247 1.13 19.76 21.27
N ILE A 248 -0.03 19.70 21.88
CA ILE A 248 -0.22 19.49 23.32
C ILE A 248 -0.95 18.17 23.46
N THR A 249 -0.39 17.25 24.20
CA THR A 249 -0.96 15.93 24.51
C THR A 249 -1.07 15.79 26.04
N PRO A 250 -1.80 14.79 26.54
CA PRO A 250 -1.82 14.50 27.98
C PRO A 250 -0.43 14.22 28.58
N LEU A 251 0.53 13.81 27.74
CA LEU A 251 1.90 13.49 28.16
C LEU A 251 2.84 14.72 28.13
N GLY A 252 2.44 15.81 27.46
CA GLY A 252 3.25 17.02 27.38
C GLY A 252 3.13 17.78 26.06
N THR A 253 4.06 18.68 25.83
CA THR A 253 4.03 19.60 24.70
C THR A 253 5.23 19.38 23.78
N VAL A 254 4.95 19.32 22.46
CA VAL A 254 5.96 19.33 21.40
C VAL A 254 5.78 20.61 20.58
N THR A 255 6.85 21.35 20.33
CA THR A 255 6.83 22.53 19.47
C THR A 255 7.68 22.33 18.23
N TYR A 256 7.25 22.94 17.13
CA TYR A 256 7.88 22.86 15.83
C TYR A 256 8.21 24.27 15.35
N SER A 257 9.41 24.48 14.86
CA SER A 257 9.80 25.70 14.18
C SER A 257 10.46 25.37 12.84
N TYR A 258 10.24 26.21 11.85
CA TYR A 258 10.65 25.99 10.47
C TYR A 258 11.51 27.15 9.98
N SER A 259 12.67 26.85 9.41
CA SER A 259 13.58 27.85 8.83
C SER A 259 14.20 27.27 7.56
N GLY A 260 13.79 27.76 6.39
CA GLY A 260 14.20 27.17 5.11
C GLY A 260 13.89 25.67 5.05
N ASN A 261 14.91 24.87 4.83
CA ASN A 261 14.80 23.40 4.77
C ASN A 261 14.97 22.71 6.13
N GLN A 262 15.00 23.49 7.21
CA GLN A 262 15.20 22.96 8.55
C GLN A 262 13.91 22.99 9.36
N THR A 263 13.64 21.89 10.08
CA THR A 263 12.60 21.78 11.08
C THR A 263 13.22 21.47 12.43
N THR A 264 12.99 22.34 13.40
CA THR A 264 13.40 22.13 14.79
C THR A 264 12.21 21.67 15.60
N ILE A 265 12.35 20.57 16.32
CA ILE A 265 11.31 19.92 17.13
C ILE A 265 11.80 19.92 18.57
N VAL A 266 11.07 20.56 19.46
CA VAL A 266 11.38 20.59 20.90
C VAL A 266 10.32 19.76 21.64
N ASP A 267 10.75 18.64 22.21
CA ASP A 267 9.93 17.80 23.09
C ASP A 267 10.07 18.32 24.53
N GLY A 268 9.08 19.11 24.97
CA GLY A 268 9.08 19.68 26.31
C GLY A 268 8.90 18.63 27.41
N THR A 269 8.42 17.41 27.11
CA THR A 269 8.27 16.33 28.07
C THR A 269 9.59 15.63 28.34
N LYS A 270 10.35 15.36 27.29
CA LYS A 270 11.65 14.67 27.36
C LYS A 270 12.81 15.62 27.53
N GLY A 271 12.59 16.93 27.33
CA GLY A 271 13.60 17.98 27.51
C GLY A 271 14.69 17.97 26.44
N TYR A 272 14.44 17.45 25.23
CA TYR A 272 15.43 17.47 24.17
C TYR A 272 14.91 18.08 22.86
N THR A 273 15.86 18.49 22.03
CA THR A 273 15.62 19.10 20.73
C THR A 273 16.12 18.18 19.63
N THR A 274 15.28 17.96 18.61
CA THR A 274 15.64 17.29 17.36
C THR A 274 15.59 18.29 16.21
N VAL A 275 16.67 18.36 15.44
CA VAL A 275 16.76 19.20 14.24
C VAL A 275 16.81 18.30 13.02
N ARG A 276 15.90 18.51 12.09
CA ARG A 276 15.83 17.81 10.80
C ARG A 276 16.12 18.79 9.67
N GLU A 277 17.02 18.44 8.78
CA GLU A 277 17.33 19.19 7.57
C GLU A 277 16.97 18.35 6.35
N THR A 278 16.26 18.91 5.39
CA THR A 278 15.96 18.28 4.10
C THR A 278 16.84 18.90 3.00
N ASP A 279 17.00 18.17 1.89
CA ASP A 279 17.57 18.73 0.66
C ASP A 279 16.52 19.58 -0.10
N ALA A 280 16.91 20.16 -1.21
CA ALA A 280 16.03 20.96 -2.08
C ALA A 280 14.87 20.16 -2.68
N GLY A 281 14.99 18.83 -2.75
CA GLY A 281 13.94 17.90 -3.20
C GLY A 281 13.02 17.43 -2.07
N GLY A 282 13.22 17.90 -0.82
CA GLY A 282 12.43 17.52 0.35
C GLY A 282 12.88 16.21 1.03
N LYS A 283 13.97 15.56 0.56
CA LYS A 283 14.48 14.35 1.19
C LYS A 283 15.28 14.68 2.45
N LEU A 284 15.15 13.86 3.49
CA LEU A 284 15.83 14.03 4.77
C LEU A 284 17.34 13.90 4.61
N LYS A 285 18.08 14.97 4.84
CA LYS A 285 19.54 15.05 4.72
C LYS A 285 20.25 14.79 6.03
N THR A 286 19.76 15.41 7.12
CA THR A 286 20.34 15.21 8.45
C THR A 286 19.25 15.17 9.52
N VAL A 287 19.52 14.40 10.58
CA VAL A 287 18.83 14.46 11.86
C VAL A 287 19.87 14.68 12.95
N THR A 288 19.65 15.66 13.80
CA THR A 288 20.52 15.92 14.95
C THR A 288 19.66 15.96 16.21
N ASP A 289 20.02 15.18 17.20
CA ASP A 289 19.40 15.14 18.52
C ASP A 289 20.48 15.02 19.60
N PRO A 290 20.15 14.92 20.92
CA PRO A 290 21.15 14.72 21.98
C PRO A 290 22.01 13.46 21.81
N GLY A 291 21.55 12.45 21.07
CA GLY A 291 22.33 11.22 20.77
C GLY A 291 23.36 11.42 19.68
N GLY A 292 23.29 12.52 18.92
CA GLY A 292 24.25 12.83 17.87
C GLY A 292 23.60 13.22 16.55
N LYS A 293 24.40 13.19 15.49
CA LYS A 293 23.98 13.54 14.12
C LYS A 293 23.99 12.32 13.23
N ILE A 294 22.88 12.12 12.53
CA ILE A 294 22.73 11.13 11.45
C ILE A 294 22.69 11.89 10.12
N THR A 295 23.47 11.44 9.15
CA THR A 295 23.52 12.03 7.81
C THR A 295 23.14 10.97 6.77
N TYR A 296 22.26 11.34 5.84
CA TYR A 296 21.79 10.51 4.74
C TYR A 296 22.34 11.02 3.41
N THR A 297 22.76 10.11 2.55
CA THR A 297 23.13 10.40 1.16
C THR A 297 22.29 9.53 0.25
N TYR A 298 21.80 10.13 -0.81
CA TYR A 298 20.90 9.48 -1.76
C TYR A 298 21.59 9.23 -3.09
N GLY A 299 21.24 8.13 -3.75
CA GLY A 299 21.66 7.79 -5.10
C GLY A 299 20.70 8.31 -6.18
N PRO A 300 21.01 8.03 -7.44
CA PRO A 300 20.19 8.46 -8.59
C PRO A 300 18.77 7.87 -8.60
N THR A 301 18.56 6.69 -8.02
CA THR A 301 17.23 6.08 -7.84
C THR A 301 16.38 6.82 -6.82
N GLY A 302 17.00 7.64 -6.00
CA GLY A 302 16.35 8.30 -4.87
C GLY A 302 16.42 7.50 -3.58
N ASP A 303 17.04 6.34 -3.60
CA ASP A 303 17.26 5.48 -2.43
C ASP A 303 18.47 5.94 -1.62
N VAL A 304 18.47 5.60 -0.33
CA VAL A 304 19.59 5.93 0.56
C VAL A 304 20.79 5.04 0.23
N VAL A 305 21.90 5.62 -0.23
CA VAL A 305 23.14 4.89 -0.55
C VAL A 305 24.16 4.94 0.60
N LYS A 306 24.03 5.90 1.53
CA LYS A 306 24.91 5.99 2.69
C LYS A 306 24.18 6.60 3.88
N VAL A 307 24.44 6.05 5.06
CA VAL A 307 24.04 6.62 6.35
C VAL A 307 25.28 6.72 7.24
N VAL A 308 25.50 7.87 7.85
CA VAL A 308 26.58 8.09 8.81
C VAL A 308 25.96 8.44 10.16
N CYS A 309 26.30 7.67 11.20
CA CYS A 309 25.87 7.89 12.58
C CYS A 309 27.09 7.81 13.50
N GLY A 310 27.64 8.97 13.90
CA GLY A 310 28.92 9.03 14.59
C GLY A 310 30.04 8.41 13.73
N SER A 311 30.71 7.36 14.25
CA SER A 311 31.72 6.60 13.52
C SER A 311 31.14 5.47 12.67
N ALA A 312 29.89 5.11 12.86
CA ALA A 312 29.24 4.05 12.10
C ALA A 312 28.85 4.52 10.71
N VAL A 313 29.26 3.78 9.68
CA VAL A 313 28.95 4.09 8.28
C VAL A 313 28.30 2.86 7.65
N TYR A 314 27.07 3.07 7.21
CA TYR A 314 26.31 2.11 6.41
C TYR A 314 26.38 2.52 4.95
N SER A 315 26.60 1.58 4.03
CA SER A 315 26.51 1.87 2.61
C SER A 315 25.66 0.82 1.87
N MET A 316 24.91 1.27 0.88
CA MET A 316 24.01 0.46 0.08
C MET A 316 24.27 0.68 -1.40
N GLU A 317 24.19 -0.40 -2.17
CA GLU A 317 24.25 -0.39 -3.62
C GLU A 317 22.93 -0.97 -4.17
N TYR A 318 22.44 -0.37 -5.24
CA TYR A 318 21.18 -0.74 -5.86
C TYR A 318 21.37 -1.03 -7.34
N ASP A 319 20.54 -1.90 -7.88
CA ASP A 319 20.50 -2.17 -9.31
C ASP A 319 19.68 -1.09 -10.07
N LEU A 320 19.57 -1.26 -11.38
CA LEU A 320 18.86 -0.36 -12.27
C LEU A 320 17.36 -0.22 -11.92
N LEU A 321 16.75 -1.23 -11.30
CA LEU A 321 15.34 -1.22 -10.87
C LEU A 321 15.14 -0.73 -9.44
N GLY A 322 16.20 -0.24 -8.77
CA GLY A 322 16.14 0.25 -7.38
C GLY A 322 16.13 -0.87 -6.34
N ARG A 323 16.49 -2.12 -6.70
CA ARG A 323 16.57 -3.22 -5.75
C ARG A 323 17.96 -3.25 -5.12
N ARG A 324 18.04 -3.42 -3.79
CA ARG A 324 19.31 -3.39 -3.05
C ARG A 324 20.15 -4.64 -3.32
N MET A 325 21.31 -4.44 -3.96
CA MET A 325 22.27 -5.50 -4.29
C MET A 325 23.28 -5.76 -3.17
N LYS A 326 23.57 -4.74 -2.36
CA LYS A 326 24.57 -4.82 -1.29
C LYS A 326 24.23 -3.91 -0.13
N LEU A 327 24.49 -4.37 1.06
CA LEU A 327 24.51 -3.59 2.29
C LEU A 327 25.86 -3.81 2.99
N VAL A 328 26.56 -2.75 3.33
CA VAL A 328 27.69 -2.78 4.25
C VAL A 328 27.22 -2.21 5.56
N ASP A 329 27.18 -3.05 6.59
CA ASP A 329 26.80 -2.73 7.95
C ASP A 329 28.06 -2.78 8.84
N PRO A 330 28.38 -1.77 9.63
CA PRO A 330 29.59 -1.76 10.45
C PRO A 330 29.62 -2.87 11.52
N ASN A 331 28.46 -3.41 11.90
CA ASN A 331 28.34 -4.48 12.90
C ASN A 331 28.15 -5.86 12.28
N ALA A 332 27.29 -5.97 11.26
CA ALA A 332 26.93 -7.23 10.62
C ALA A 332 27.84 -7.58 9.42
N GLY A 333 28.66 -6.63 8.95
CA GLY A 333 29.52 -6.81 7.77
C GLY A 333 28.79 -6.58 6.44
N THR A 334 29.27 -7.25 5.39
CA THR A 334 28.71 -7.10 4.05
C THR A 334 27.67 -8.17 3.78
N ILE A 335 26.49 -7.72 3.33
CA ILE A 335 25.39 -8.60 2.90
C ILE A 335 25.14 -8.35 1.43
N LEU A 336 25.08 -9.42 0.62
CA LEU A 336 24.79 -9.37 -0.83
C LEU A 336 23.40 -9.95 -1.10
N TYR A 337 22.71 -9.38 -2.09
CA TYR A 337 21.37 -9.76 -2.50
C TYR A 337 21.32 -10.01 -4.00
N GLU A 338 20.67 -11.08 -4.41
CA GLU A 338 20.40 -11.40 -5.81
C GLU A 338 18.90 -11.60 -6.00
N TYR A 339 18.38 -11.13 -7.12
CA TYR A 339 16.96 -11.21 -7.44
C TYR A 339 16.72 -12.07 -8.67
N ASP A 340 15.54 -12.69 -8.72
CA ASP A 340 15.07 -13.29 -9.97
C ASP A 340 14.60 -12.21 -10.95
N GLY A 341 14.28 -12.62 -12.17
CA GLY A 341 13.80 -11.69 -13.19
C GLY A 341 12.44 -11.05 -12.85
N TRP A 342 11.68 -11.62 -11.92
CA TRP A 342 10.40 -11.11 -11.45
C TRP A 342 10.52 -10.12 -10.28
N GLY A 343 11.73 -9.93 -9.76
CA GLY A 343 12.02 -9.01 -8.67
C GLY A 343 11.95 -9.64 -7.28
N ASN A 344 11.73 -10.95 -7.17
CA ASN A 344 11.77 -11.64 -5.88
C ASN A 344 13.22 -11.86 -5.44
N LEU A 345 13.49 -11.77 -4.13
CA LEU A 345 14.80 -12.09 -3.57
C LEU A 345 15.11 -13.59 -3.80
N LYS A 346 16.08 -13.87 -4.66
CA LYS A 346 16.49 -15.23 -5.02
C LYS A 346 17.57 -15.77 -4.09
N LYS A 347 18.48 -14.88 -3.66
CA LYS A 347 19.63 -15.27 -2.84
C LYS A 347 20.10 -14.12 -1.98
N GLN A 348 20.49 -14.45 -0.75
CA GLN A 348 21.18 -13.55 0.16
C GLN A 348 22.46 -14.24 0.64
N THR A 349 23.56 -13.47 0.73
CA THR A 349 24.82 -13.96 1.28
C THR A 349 25.25 -13.04 2.41
N ASP A 350 25.44 -13.57 3.62
CA ASP A 350 25.90 -12.80 4.78
C ASP A 350 27.43 -12.59 4.79
N ALA A 351 27.93 -11.80 5.74
CA ALA A 351 29.35 -11.51 5.87
C ALA A 351 30.24 -12.72 6.20
N ARG A 352 29.68 -13.83 6.65
CA ARG A 352 30.39 -15.09 6.90
C ARG A 352 30.42 -15.99 5.67
N GLY A 353 29.73 -15.58 4.59
CA GLY A 353 29.57 -16.35 3.38
C GLY A 353 28.44 -17.38 3.47
N GLU A 354 27.60 -17.33 4.52
CA GLU A 354 26.40 -18.15 4.56
C GLU A 354 25.41 -17.69 3.50
N VAL A 355 24.86 -18.66 2.77
CA VAL A 355 23.94 -18.42 1.65
C VAL A 355 22.54 -18.85 2.04
N GLU A 356 21.60 -17.96 1.82
CA GLU A 356 20.16 -18.20 1.85
C GLU A 356 19.62 -18.16 0.42
N GLU A 357 18.88 -19.18 0.02
CA GLU A 357 18.27 -19.30 -1.31
C GLU A 357 16.74 -19.39 -1.18
N TYR A 358 16.05 -18.72 -2.08
CA TYR A 358 14.60 -18.62 -2.11
C TYR A 358 14.08 -19.00 -3.49
N ALA A 359 13.02 -19.78 -3.55
CA ALA A 359 12.29 -20.05 -4.77
C ALA A 359 10.81 -19.73 -4.56
N TYR A 360 10.14 -19.31 -5.64
CA TYR A 360 8.78 -18.80 -5.61
C TYR A 360 7.90 -19.46 -6.67
N GLU A 361 6.63 -19.57 -6.38
CA GLU A 361 5.62 -19.89 -7.36
C GLU A 361 5.36 -18.70 -8.32
N ASP A 362 4.64 -18.94 -9.40
CA ASP A 362 4.39 -17.91 -10.42
C ASP A 362 3.64 -16.67 -9.91
N ASN A 363 2.89 -16.78 -8.82
CA ASN A 363 2.24 -15.63 -8.18
C ASN A 363 3.12 -14.92 -7.13
N GLY A 364 4.38 -15.35 -6.96
CA GLY A 364 5.33 -14.78 -6.01
C GLY A 364 5.23 -15.34 -4.57
N ARG A 365 4.44 -16.42 -4.32
CA ARG A 365 4.43 -17.10 -3.02
C ARG A 365 5.70 -17.91 -2.84
N LEU A 366 6.25 -17.92 -1.61
CA LEU A 366 7.47 -18.67 -1.29
C LEU A 366 7.23 -20.18 -1.44
N GLN A 367 7.96 -20.83 -2.35
CA GLN A 367 7.92 -22.28 -2.58
C GLN A 367 8.97 -23.02 -1.77
N SER A 368 10.18 -22.45 -1.65
CA SER A 368 11.22 -23.03 -0.83
C SER A 368 12.19 -21.99 -0.27
N TYR A 369 12.78 -22.32 0.86
CA TYR A 369 13.87 -21.58 1.50
C TYR A 369 14.97 -22.56 1.90
N LYS A 370 16.22 -22.20 1.64
CA LYS A 370 17.37 -23.02 2.00
C LYS A 370 18.48 -22.17 2.63
N ARG A 371 19.07 -22.66 3.71
CA ARG A 371 20.26 -22.09 4.35
C ARG A 371 21.21 -23.22 4.75
N GLY A 372 22.36 -23.30 4.08
CA GLY A 372 23.32 -24.42 4.29
C GLY A 372 22.65 -25.76 4.03
N THR A 373 22.58 -26.62 5.08
CA THR A 373 21.89 -27.92 5.04
C THR A 373 20.42 -27.86 5.39
N GLU A 374 19.95 -26.74 5.91
CA GLU A 374 18.56 -26.54 6.26
C GLU A 374 17.75 -26.18 5.00
N ALA A 375 16.73 -26.95 4.70
CA ALA A 375 15.84 -26.72 3.56
C ALA A 375 14.38 -26.84 4.00
N PHE A 376 13.62 -25.81 3.70
CA PHE A 376 12.18 -25.74 3.93
C PHE A 376 11.45 -25.75 2.59
N SER A 377 10.37 -26.48 2.52
CA SER A 377 9.45 -26.40 1.38
C SER A 377 8.03 -26.10 1.86
N TYR A 378 7.34 -25.31 1.08
CA TYR A 378 5.99 -24.82 1.36
C TYR A 378 5.04 -25.38 0.32
N ALA A 379 3.93 -25.94 0.75
CA ALA A 379 2.82 -26.29 -0.13
C ALA A 379 1.60 -25.49 0.29
N TYR A 380 0.75 -25.16 -0.70
CA TYR A 380 -0.43 -24.36 -0.50
C TYR A 380 -1.70 -25.18 -0.67
N ASP A 381 -2.72 -24.83 0.09
CA ASP A 381 -3.97 -25.57 0.14
C ASP A 381 -4.77 -25.42 -1.18
N PRO A 382 -5.15 -26.53 -1.82
CA PRO A 382 -5.91 -26.46 -3.06
C PRO A 382 -7.39 -26.03 -2.84
N THR A 383 -7.90 -26.23 -1.61
CA THR A 383 -9.29 -25.90 -1.24
C THR A 383 -9.37 -24.47 -0.69
N TYR A 384 -8.51 -24.18 0.32
CA TYR A 384 -8.38 -22.83 0.90
C TYR A 384 -7.18 -22.13 0.25
N LYS A 385 -7.38 -21.73 -1.00
CA LYS A 385 -6.35 -21.16 -1.88
C LYS A 385 -5.74 -19.91 -1.24
N GLY A 386 -4.41 -19.86 -1.24
CA GLY A 386 -3.66 -18.80 -0.57
C GLY A 386 -3.14 -19.15 0.81
N GLN A 387 -3.71 -20.18 1.46
CA GLN A 387 -3.22 -20.67 2.75
C GLN A 387 -2.14 -21.73 2.56
N VAL A 388 -1.19 -21.81 3.53
CA VAL A 388 -0.13 -22.84 3.52
C VAL A 388 -0.74 -24.17 3.98
N SER A 389 -0.70 -25.21 3.15
CA SER A 389 -1.17 -26.55 3.55
C SER A 389 -0.11 -27.35 4.31
N SER A 390 1.16 -27.14 4.00
CA SER A 390 2.23 -27.79 4.76
C SER A 390 3.57 -27.07 4.66
N ILE A 391 4.40 -27.29 5.68
CA ILE A 391 5.82 -26.91 5.71
C ILE A 391 6.61 -28.20 5.99
N ALA A 392 7.59 -28.51 5.13
CA ALA A 392 8.49 -29.62 5.35
C ALA A 392 9.90 -29.11 5.63
N TYR A 393 10.58 -29.72 6.63
CA TYR A 393 11.95 -29.43 7.04
C TYR A 393 12.61 -30.69 7.65
N GLY A 394 13.83 -31.02 7.23
CA GLY A 394 14.65 -32.08 7.84
C GLY A 394 13.97 -33.45 7.86
N GLY A 395 13.10 -33.77 6.89
CA GLY A 395 12.31 -34.99 6.86
C GLY A 395 11.04 -34.96 7.73
N VAL A 396 10.82 -33.89 8.47
CA VAL A 396 9.58 -33.65 9.23
C VAL A 396 8.63 -32.78 8.38
N LYS A 397 7.34 -33.12 8.37
CA LYS A 397 6.30 -32.36 7.69
C LYS A 397 5.25 -31.91 8.71
N THR A 398 4.98 -30.62 8.74
CA THR A 398 3.86 -30.04 9.50
C THR A 398 2.73 -29.73 8.54
N ASP A 399 1.58 -30.37 8.70
CA ASP A 399 0.38 -30.13 7.91
C ASP A 399 -0.55 -29.17 8.66
N PHE A 400 -1.09 -28.20 7.92
CA PHE A 400 -2.08 -27.24 8.41
C PHE A 400 -3.46 -27.62 7.86
N ARG A 401 -4.46 -27.54 8.70
CA ARG A 401 -5.87 -27.76 8.32
C ARG A 401 -6.66 -26.50 8.59
N TYR A 402 -7.58 -26.23 7.70
CA TYR A 402 -8.42 -25.05 7.79
C TYR A 402 -9.88 -25.47 7.94
N GLY A 403 -10.58 -24.84 8.89
CA GLY A 403 -12.02 -25.02 9.08
C GLY A 403 -12.83 -24.20 8.08
N THR A 404 -14.14 -24.25 8.22
CA THR A 404 -15.12 -23.63 7.30
C THR A 404 -14.86 -22.14 7.04
N TYR A 405 -14.12 -21.47 7.91
CA TYR A 405 -13.80 -20.04 7.80
C TYR A 405 -12.33 -19.77 7.46
N GLY A 406 -11.58 -20.78 7.01
CA GLY A 406 -10.15 -20.62 6.71
C GLY A 406 -9.26 -20.42 7.95
N LEU A 407 -9.78 -20.67 9.16
CA LEU A 407 -9.01 -20.64 10.40
C LEU A 407 -8.19 -21.93 10.53
N GLY A 408 -6.87 -21.79 10.74
CA GLY A 408 -5.95 -22.90 10.94
C GLY A 408 -6.15 -23.59 12.30
N PHE A 409 -5.99 -24.90 12.35
CA PHE A 409 -5.98 -25.73 13.56
C PHE A 409 -4.61 -26.34 13.75
#